data_5f731c6bf8ae259395d854df2b23cb85
#
_entry.id   5f731c6bf8ae259395d854df2b23cb85
#
_cell.length_a   1.000
_cell.length_b   1.000
_cell.length_c   1.000
_cell.angle_alpha   90.00
_cell.angle_beta   90.00
_cell.angle_gamma   90.00
#
_symmetry.space_group_name_H-M   'P 1'
#
loop_
_entity.id
_entity.type
_entity.pdbx_description
1 polymer ?
#
loop_
_entity_poly.entity_id
_entity_poly.type
_entity_poly.pdbx_seq_one_letter_code
_entity_poly.pdbx_strand_id
1 'polypeptide(L)'
;MTDKLTKVGIVIPVYNRRKITMQGLASLAKIDTTGLDVRTFIVDDGSTDGTSDAIRGKFPDVEIIPGDGTLHYAAGTNRGIEAAMRWRADFIAAMNDDSVFHDQFLQRLIGTARSNPRSIVGSLLLLWDEPHRVFQVGQVWKTLKGGWEIPQDMTAFTVPREAFEVECIVGNCVLISAEAVRECGVLDEKRFPHGWGDAQYMARLRKAGWTLLVEPRSYVWCEPNTYPPPLHSLSLKKRLNILFRDDKNPLNLKRQFVLRWESAPSKIAAVAAFLVYCVHLTLKAAGFR
;
A
#
# COMPACT_ATOMS: atom_id res chain seq x y z
N MET A 1 -22.51 -29.82 -7.40
CA MET A 1 -21.23 -29.19 -7.73
C MET A 1 -20.80 -28.48 -6.46
N THR A 2 -19.73 -28.91 -5.81
CA THR A 2 -19.17 -28.16 -4.68
C THR A 2 -18.60 -26.87 -5.26
N ASP A 3 -19.21 -25.73 -4.93
CA ASP A 3 -18.70 -24.43 -5.35
C ASP A 3 -17.23 -24.32 -4.87
N LYS A 4 -16.32 -24.16 -5.82
CA LYS A 4 -14.89 -24.00 -5.54
C LYS A 4 -14.71 -22.72 -4.73
N LEU A 5 -14.18 -22.82 -3.50
CA LEU A 5 -13.87 -21.67 -2.68
C LEU A 5 -12.88 -20.73 -3.41
N THR A 6 -13.12 -19.43 -3.31
CA THR A 6 -12.17 -18.42 -3.82
C THR A 6 -10.98 -18.34 -2.89
N LYS A 7 -9.78 -18.57 -3.42
CA LYS A 7 -8.53 -18.49 -2.67
C LYS A 7 -8.01 -17.07 -2.55
N VAL A 8 -7.83 -16.61 -1.32
CA VAL A 8 -7.33 -15.26 -1.03
C VAL A 8 -6.08 -15.35 -0.17
N GLY A 9 -4.94 -14.91 -0.72
CA GLY A 9 -3.69 -14.77 0.03
C GLY A 9 -3.61 -13.38 0.66
N ILE A 10 -3.63 -13.29 1.99
CA ILE A 10 -3.35 -12.05 2.73
C ILE A 10 -1.84 -11.94 2.91
N VAL A 11 -1.24 -10.83 2.50
CA VAL A 11 0.21 -10.60 2.53
C VAL A 11 0.54 -9.39 3.39
N ILE A 12 1.37 -9.59 4.43
CA ILE A 12 1.74 -8.54 5.38
C ILE A 12 3.25 -8.59 5.64
N PRO A 13 4.05 -7.64 5.13
CA PRO A 13 5.44 -7.50 5.54
C PRO A 13 5.52 -6.88 6.95
N VAL A 14 6.40 -7.40 7.80
CA VAL A 14 6.59 -6.94 9.18
C VAL A 14 8.06 -6.79 9.53
N TYR A 15 8.39 -5.81 10.39
CA TYR A 15 9.74 -5.65 10.93
C TYR A 15 9.70 -4.92 12.28
N ASN A 16 10.05 -5.62 13.39
CA ASN A 16 10.15 -5.07 14.74
C ASN A 16 8.90 -4.29 15.20
N ARG A 17 7.69 -4.83 14.94
CA ARG A 17 6.40 -4.20 15.28
C ARG A 17 5.44 -5.18 15.96
N ARG A 18 5.99 -6.05 16.86
CA ARG A 18 5.25 -7.13 17.51
C ARG A 18 3.86 -6.73 18.02
N LYS A 19 3.77 -5.64 18.82
CA LYS A 19 2.50 -5.25 19.45
C LYS A 19 1.42 -4.95 18.43
N ILE A 20 1.73 -4.17 17.42
CA ILE A 20 0.76 -3.71 16.43
C ILE A 20 0.40 -4.83 15.44
N THR A 21 1.38 -5.63 15.01
CA THR A 21 1.16 -6.82 14.19
C THR A 21 0.20 -7.81 14.87
N MET A 22 0.37 -8.04 16.17
CA MET A 22 -0.53 -8.92 16.94
C MET A 22 -1.96 -8.37 17.04
N GLN A 23 -2.15 -7.05 17.08
CA GLN A 23 -3.47 -6.42 17.04
C GLN A 23 -4.13 -6.58 15.67
N GLY A 24 -3.39 -6.34 14.58
CA GLY A 24 -3.85 -6.56 13.22
C GLY A 24 -4.30 -8.00 12.98
N LEU A 25 -3.47 -8.97 13.36
CA LEU A 25 -3.80 -10.40 13.25
C LEU A 25 -5.02 -10.78 14.10
N ALA A 26 -5.18 -10.19 15.28
CA ALA A 26 -6.36 -10.44 16.13
C ALA A 26 -7.67 -9.90 15.51
N SER A 27 -7.60 -8.86 14.69
CA SER A 27 -8.76 -8.39 13.91
C SER A 27 -9.00 -9.27 12.69
N LEU A 28 -7.96 -9.71 11.99
CA LEU A 28 -8.06 -10.64 10.86
C LEU A 28 -8.67 -11.99 11.26
N ALA A 29 -8.39 -12.47 12.47
CA ALA A 29 -8.98 -13.71 12.97
C ALA A 29 -10.51 -13.64 13.16
N LYS A 30 -11.13 -12.46 13.02
CA LYS A 30 -12.58 -12.25 13.20
C LYS A 30 -13.30 -11.89 11.90
N ILE A 31 -12.61 -11.82 10.79
CA ILE A 31 -13.23 -11.44 9.50
C ILE A 31 -14.15 -12.55 8.99
N ASP A 32 -15.16 -12.14 8.23
CA ASP A 32 -16.03 -13.08 7.52
C ASP A 32 -15.27 -13.67 6.31
N THR A 33 -15.04 -14.97 6.36
CA THR A 33 -14.42 -15.76 5.29
C THR A 33 -15.40 -16.70 4.58
N THR A 34 -16.71 -16.49 4.73
CA THR A 34 -17.74 -17.33 4.11
C THR A 34 -17.54 -17.43 2.60
N GLY A 35 -17.42 -18.65 2.07
CA GLY A 35 -17.17 -18.90 0.65
C GLY A 35 -15.73 -18.60 0.18
N LEU A 36 -14.82 -18.32 1.10
CA LEU A 36 -13.41 -18.05 0.83
C LEU A 36 -12.50 -19.11 1.47
N ASP A 37 -11.40 -19.45 0.80
CA ASP A 37 -10.25 -20.17 1.36
C ASP A 37 -9.16 -19.10 1.57
N VAL A 38 -8.95 -18.66 2.82
CA VAL A 38 -8.06 -17.56 3.17
C VAL A 38 -6.79 -18.07 3.83
N ARG A 39 -5.64 -17.65 3.33
CA ARG A 39 -4.35 -17.93 3.96
C ARG A 39 -3.57 -16.62 4.18
N THR A 40 -3.04 -16.45 5.39
CA THR A 40 -2.23 -15.28 5.73
C THR A 40 -0.74 -15.61 5.65
N PHE A 41 0.01 -14.79 4.91
CA PHE A 41 1.46 -14.84 4.73
C PHE A 41 2.08 -13.62 5.40
N ILE A 42 2.78 -13.82 6.51
CA ILE A 42 3.59 -12.79 7.16
C ILE A 42 5.00 -12.91 6.63
N VAL A 43 5.53 -11.83 6.08
CA VAL A 43 6.96 -11.76 5.71
C VAL A 43 7.69 -11.00 6.81
N ASP A 44 8.31 -11.74 7.72
CA ASP A 44 9.08 -11.16 8.84
C ASP A 44 10.51 -10.87 8.39
N ASP A 45 10.81 -9.60 8.15
CA ASP A 45 12.10 -9.14 7.65
C ASP A 45 13.18 -9.10 8.76
N GLY A 46 13.33 -10.21 9.47
CA GLY A 46 14.37 -10.38 10.48
C GLY A 46 14.08 -9.63 11.79
N SER A 47 12.83 -9.62 12.27
CA SER A 47 12.49 -9.02 13.56
C SER A 47 13.24 -9.65 14.73
N THR A 48 13.69 -8.80 15.65
CA THR A 48 14.44 -9.19 16.89
C THR A 48 13.62 -8.96 18.16
N ASP A 49 12.40 -8.44 18.04
CA ASP A 49 11.50 -8.13 19.17
C ASP A 49 10.57 -9.28 19.59
N GLY A 50 10.78 -10.49 19.02
CA GLY A 50 9.97 -11.67 19.27
C GLY A 50 8.64 -11.69 18.49
N THR A 51 8.52 -10.92 17.41
CA THR A 51 7.33 -10.89 16.54
C THR A 51 6.97 -12.28 16.04
N SER A 52 7.89 -12.99 15.38
CA SER A 52 7.65 -14.33 14.82
C SER A 52 7.21 -15.35 15.87
N ASP A 53 7.82 -15.35 17.05
CA ASP A 53 7.46 -16.30 18.12
C ASP A 53 6.08 -16.02 18.70
N ALA A 54 5.74 -14.73 18.85
CA ALA A 54 4.40 -14.33 19.28
C ALA A 54 3.32 -14.76 18.27
N ILE A 55 3.60 -14.64 16.97
CA ILE A 55 2.68 -15.07 15.91
C ILE A 55 2.50 -16.58 15.94
N ARG A 56 3.59 -17.38 15.98
CA ARG A 56 3.52 -18.84 16.05
C ARG A 56 2.73 -19.34 17.27
N GLY A 57 2.90 -18.67 18.40
CA GLY A 57 2.21 -19.05 19.64
C GLY A 57 0.72 -18.76 19.66
N LYS A 58 0.24 -17.77 18.92
CA LYS A 58 -1.16 -17.31 18.97
C LYS A 58 -1.96 -17.55 17.69
N PHE A 59 -1.29 -17.58 16.54
CA PHE A 59 -1.89 -17.73 15.22
C PHE A 59 -1.14 -18.83 14.42
N PRO A 60 -1.27 -20.11 14.80
CA PRO A 60 -0.51 -21.21 14.22
C PRO A 60 -0.78 -21.46 12.74
N ASP A 61 -1.95 -21.01 12.23
CA ASP A 61 -2.33 -21.14 10.81
C ASP A 61 -1.72 -20.05 9.92
N VAL A 62 -1.02 -19.05 10.50
CA VAL A 62 -0.34 -18.00 9.75
C VAL A 62 1.01 -18.53 9.25
N GLU A 63 1.24 -18.45 7.94
CA GLU A 63 2.52 -18.81 7.35
C GLU A 63 3.53 -17.68 7.50
N ILE A 64 4.66 -17.94 8.16
CA ILE A 64 5.73 -16.97 8.35
C ILE A 64 6.86 -17.25 7.36
N ILE A 65 7.17 -16.24 6.56
CA ILE A 65 8.26 -16.25 5.57
C ILE A 65 9.40 -15.40 6.16
N PRO A 66 10.57 -15.99 6.46
CA PRO A 66 11.68 -15.22 7.03
C PRO A 66 12.38 -14.35 6.00
N GLY A 67 12.69 -13.12 6.37
CA GLY A 67 13.62 -12.20 5.72
C GLY A 67 14.95 -12.12 6.48
N ASP A 68 15.83 -11.26 6.01
CA ASP A 68 17.20 -11.08 6.54
C ASP A 68 17.46 -9.67 7.11
N GLY A 69 16.41 -8.83 7.21
CA GLY A 69 16.48 -7.44 7.67
C GLY A 69 16.79 -6.44 6.57
N THR A 70 16.82 -6.87 5.30
CA THR A 70 17.19 -6.00 4.17
C THR A 70 16.09 -5.87 3.10
N LEU A 71 14.96 -6.56 3.26
CA LEU A 71 13.88 -6.60 2.26
C LEU A 71 13.16 -5.27 2.11
N HIS A 72 12.98 -4.55 3.21
CA HIS A 72 12.09 -3.40 3.23
C HIS A 72 10.66 -3.75 2.79
N TYR A 73 9.83 -2.73 2.57
CA TYR A 73 8.41 -2.93 2.23
C TYR A 73 8.20 -3.67 0.90
N ALA A 74 8.85 -3.21 -0.17
CA ALA A 74 8.56 -3.72 -1.52
C ALA A 74 8.99 -5.19 -1.70
N ALA A 75 10.21 -5.55 -1.30
CA ALA A 75 10.67 -6.93 -1.42
C ALA A 75 9.95 -7.86 -0.44
N GLY A 76 9.63 -7.37 0.79
CA GLY A 76 8.80 -8.12 1.72
C GLY A 76 7.42 -8.43 1.13
N THR A 77 6.74 -7.42 0.58
CA THR A 77 5.45 -7.61 -0.11
C THR A 77 5.58 -8.57 -1.29
N ASN A 78 6.63 -8.45 -2.11
CA ASN A 78 6.86 -9.34 -3.25
C ASN A 78 7.00 -10.80 -2.83
N ARG A 79 7.79 -11.10 -1.78
CA ARG A 79 7.93 -12.47 -1.27
C ARG A 79 6.60 -13.06 -0.81
N GLY A 80 5.76 -12.26 -0.16
CA GLY A 80 4.42 -12.66 0.23
C GLY A 80 3.51 -12.91 -0.97
N ILE A 81 3.52 -12.03 -1.97
CA ILE A 81 2.77 -12.20 -3.24
C ILE A 81 3.21 -13.50 -3.93
N GLU A 82 4.52 -13.76 -4.03
CA GLU A 82 5.05 -14.99 -4.62
C GLU A 82 4.59 -16.25 -3.87
N ALA A 83 4.53 -16.21 -2.54
CA ALA A 83 4.03 -17.32 -1.74
C ALA A 83 2.52 -17.55 -1.99
N ALA A 84 1.72 -16.50 -2.01
CA ALA A 84 0.30 -16.57 -2.35
C ALA A 84 0.07 -17.12 -3.77
N MET A 85 0.91 -16.71 -4.74
CA MET A 85 0.85 -17.23 -6.12
C MET A 85 1.25 -18.71 -6.20
N ARG A 86 2.26 -19.17 -5.44
CA ARG A 86 2.60 -20.61 -5.33
C ARG A 86 1.45 -21.42 -4.72
N TRP A 87 0.74 -20.86 -3.75
CA TRP A 87 -0.46 -21.47 -3.16
C TRP A 87 -1.68 -21.42 -4.11
N ARG A 88 -1.53 -20.81 -5.30
CA ARG A 88 -2.57 -20.64 -6.33
C ARG A 88 -3.74 -19.79 -5.82
N ALA A 89 -3.45 -18.69 -5.15
CA ALA A 89 -4.46 -17.70 -4.82
C ALA A 89 -5.14 -17.16 -6.09
N ASP A 90 -6.45 -16.91 -6.01
CA ASP A 90 -7.21 -16.20 -7.04
C ASP A 90 -7.04 -14.69 -6.88
N PHE A 91 -6.92 -14.23 -5.61
CA PHE A 91 -6.67 -12.85 -5.23
C PHE A 91 -5.58 -12.75 -4.16
N ILE A 92 -4.88 -11.65 -4.15
CA ILE A 92 -3.89 -11.27 -3.14
C ILE A 92 -4.34 -9.97 -2.48
N ALA A 93 -4.52 -9.98 -1.16
CA ALA A 93 -4.75 -8.79 -0.35
C ALA A 93 -3.42 -8.34 0.28
N ALA A 94 -2.75 -7.37 -0.34
CA ALA A 94 -1.53 -6.77 0.21
C ALA A 94 -1.90 -5.67 1.20
N MET A 95 -1.33 -5.71 2.41
CA MET A 95 -1.68 -4.78 3.48
C MET A 95 -0.54 -4.53 4.45
N ASN A 96 -0.64 -3.44 5.21
CA ASN A 96 0.33 -3.12 6.24
C ASN A 96 0.02 -3.85 7.57
N ASP A 97 1.02 -3.94 8.43
CA ASP A 97 0.94 -4.57 9.75
C ASP A 97 0.28 -3.68 10.82
N ASP A 98 0.04 -2.40 10.53
CA ASP A 98 -0.54 -1.39 11.44
C ASP A 98 -2.03 -1.14 11.21
N SER A 99 -2.72 -2.14 10.72
CA SER A 99 -4.12 -2.02 10.34
C SER A 99 -5.02 -2.89 11.21
N VAL A 100 -6.22 -2.39 11.51
CA VAL A 100 -7.33 -3.13 12.08
C VAL A 100 -8.47 -3.17 11.06
N PHE A 101 -9.08 -4.34 10.91
CA PHE A 101 -9.98 -4.63 9.82
C PHE A 101 -11.42 -4.79 10.33
N HIS A 102 -12.37 -4.18 9.61
CA HIS A 102 -13.79 -4.50 9.78
C HIS A 102 -14.04 -5.95 9.35
N ASP A 103 -14.95 -6.65 10.03
CA ASP A 103 -15.23 -8.06 9.75
C ASP A 103 -15.60 -8.33 8.29
N GLN A 104 -16.33 -7.43 7.63
CA GLN A 104 -16.79 -7.54 6.24
C GLN A 104 -15.81 -6.99 5.20
N PHE A 105 -14.63 -6.45 5.60
CA PHE A 105 -13.77 -5.72 4.65
C PHE A 105 -13.38 -6.57 3.43
N LEU A 106 -13.02 -7.84 3.66
CA LEU A 106 -12.55 -8.73 2.59
C LEU A 106 -13.69 -9.14 1.66
N GLN A 107 -14.87 -9.43 2.22
CA GLN A 107 -16.07 -9.74 1.43
C GLN A 107 -16.46 -8.58 0.52
N ARG A 108 -16.34 -7.33 1.00
CA ARG A 108 -16.61 -6.12 0.21
C ARG A 108 -15.60 -5.98 -0.94
N LEU A 109 -14.30 -6.13 -0.66
CA LEU A 109 -13.27 -6.08 -1.71
C LEU A 109 -13.51 -7.14 -2.79
N ILE A 110 -13.75 -8.39 -2.40
CA ILE A 110 -13.99 -9.51 -3.32
C ILE A 110 -15.27 -9.28 -4.14
N GLY A 111 -16.35 -8.83 -3.49
CA GLY A 111 -17.60 -8.51 -4.17
C GLY A 111 -17.42 -7.44 -5.26
N THR A 112 -16.72 -6.37 -4.92
CA THR A 112 -16.41 -5.28 -5.87
C THR A 112 -15.51 -5.76 -7.02
N ALA A 113 -14.46 -6.54 -6.72
CA ALA A 113 -13.58 -7.09 -7.76
C ALA A 113 -14.31 -8.05 -8.72
N ARG A 114 -15.23 -8.87 -8.21
CA ARG A 114 -16.05 -9.76 -9.05
C ARG A 114 -17.04 -9.00 -9.94
N SER A 115 -17.62 -7.92 -9.42
CA SER A 115 -18.57 -7.08 -10.17
C SER A 115 -17.87 -6.19 -11.21
N ASN A 116 -16.56 -5.97 -11.06
CA ASN A 116 -15.76 -5.12 -11.94
C ASN A 116 -14.53 -5.90 -12.43
N PRO A 117 -14.65 -6.71 -13.48
CA PRO A 117 -13.52 -7.45 -14.05
C PRO A 117 -12.36 -6.51 -14.41
N ARG A 118 -11.12 -6.98 -14.29
CA ARG A 118 -9.89 -6.20 -14.51
C ARG A 118 -9.79 -4.96 -13.61
N SER A 119 -10.24 -5.09 -12.36
CA SER A 119 -10.05 -4.05 -11.34
C SER A 119 -9.05 -4.46 -10.26
N ILE A 120 -8.43 -3.45 -9.67
CA ILE A 120 -7.67 -3.51 -8.43
C ILE A 120 -8.49 -2.73 -7.41
N VAL A 121 -8.76 -3.29 -6.25
CA VAL A 121 -9.71 -2.70 -5.31
C VAL A 121 -9.02 -2.39 -3.99
N GLY A 122 -9.01 -1.12 -3.61
CA GLY A 122 -8.53 -0.65 -2.30
C GLY A 122 -9.65 -0.48 -1.29
N SER A 123 -9.32 -0.66 -0.01
CA SER A 123 -10.21 -0.33 1.11
C SER A 123 -10.25 1.18 1.35
N LEU A 124 -11.32 1.64 2.01
CA LEU A 124 -11.36 2.96 2.63
C LEU A 124 -10.50 2.94 3.89
N LEU A 125 -9.41 3.70 3.88
CA LEU A 125 -8.50 3.78 5.02
C LEU A 125 -8.92 4.93 5.93
N LEU A 126 -9.17 4.61 7.19
CA LEU A 126 -9.57 5.54 8.25
C LEU A 126 -8.46 5.66 9.29
N LEU A 127 -8.47 6.71 10.10
CA LEU A 127 -7.54 6.87 11.20
C LEU A 127 -7.99 6.09 12.43
N TRP A 128 -7.05 5.52 13.15
CA TRP A 128 -7.30 4.72 14.34
C TRP A 128 -7.80 5.56 15.53
N ASP A 129 -7.23 6.73 15.70
CA ASP A 129 -7.56 7.69 16.77
C ASP A 129 -8.75 8.59 16.41
N GLU A 130 -9.06 8.75 15.13
CA GLU A 130 -10.23 9.45 14.60
C GLU A 130 -11.00 8.53 13.62
N PRO A 131 -11.79 7.52 14.12
CA PRO A 131 -12.31 6.42 13.30
C PRO A 131 -13.26 6.81 12.16
N HIS A 132 -13.73 8.04 12.13
CA HIS A 132 -14.56 8.59 11.06
C HIS A 132 -13.77 9.40 10.02
N ARG A 133 -12.53 9.76 10.33
CA ARG A 133 -11.67 10.56 9.45
C ARG A 133 -10.97 9.68 8.43
N VAL A 134 -11.07 10.07 7.17
CA VAL A 134 -10.37 9.37 6.10
C VAL A 134 -8.87 9.64 6.20
N PHE A 135 -8.11 8.56 6.30
CA PHE A 135 -6.65 8.60 6.22
C PHE A 135 -6.21 8.66 4.76
N GLN A 136 -6.74 7.77 3.92
CA GLN A 136 -6.50 7.77 2.49
C GLN A 136 -7.70 7.16 1.73
N VAL A 137 -8.01 7.73 0.57
CA VAL A 137 -9.17 7.37 -0.24
C VAL A 137 -8.80 7.24 -1.72
N GLY A 138 -7.53 6.99 -2.01
CA GLY A 138 -6.99 7.08 -3.35
C GLY A 138 -6.45 8.48 -3.66
N GLN A 139 -5.81 8.60 -4.80
CA GLN A 139 -5.16 9.85 -5.23
C GLN A 139 -5.50 10.12 -6.68
N VAL A 140 -5.47 11.39 -7.06
CA VAL A 140 -5.63 11.85 -8.43
C VAL A 140 -4.38 12.59 -8.89
N TRP A 141 -4.09 12.54 -10.19
CA TRP A 141 -2.92 13.24 -10.75
C TRP A 141 -3.23 14.71 -10.98
N LYS A 142 -2.38 15.58 -10.46
CA LYS A 142 -2.44 17.04 -10.65
C LYS A 142 -1.07 17.57 -11.05
N THR A 143 -0.85 17.76 -12.34
CA THR A 143 0.43 18.24 -12.88
C THR A 143 0.91 19.53 -12.20
N LEU A 144 0.00 20.51 -12.01
CA LEU A 144 0.29 21.79 -11.38
C LEU A 144 0.47 21.74 -9.86
N LYS A 145 0.20 20.59 -9.24
CA LYS A 145 0.49 20.30 -7.82
C LYS A 145 1.77 19.48 -7.64
N GLY A 146 2.43 19.15 -8.73
CA GLY A 146 3.67 18.38 -8.71
C GLY A 146 3.48 16.86 -8.67
N GLY A 147 2.30 16.33 -8.99
CA GLY A 147 2.01 14.91 -9.09
C GLY A 147 0.73 14.49 -8.39
N TRP A 148 0.82 13.48 -7.53
CA TRP A 148 -0.32 12.91 -6.82
C TRP A 148 -0.86 13.88 -5.76
N GLU A 149 -2.17 14.07 -5.76
CA GLU A 149 -2.92 14.82 -4.75
C GLU A 149 -3.88 13.88 -4.02
N ILE A 150 -3.82 13.89 -2.68
CA ILE A 150 -4.77 13.19 -1.83
C ILE A 150 -5.97 14.12 -1.64
N PRO A 151 -7.21 13.68 -1.90
CA PRO A 151 -8.40 14.45 -1.54
C PRO A 151 -8.39 14.76 -0.03
N GLN A 152 -8.60 16.02 0.30
CA GLN A 152 -8.58 16.51 1.68
C GLN A 152 -10.01 16.59 2.25
N ASP A 153 -10.12 16.62 3.58
CA ASP A 153 -11.36 16.88 4.31
C ASP A 153 -12.50 15.88 4.07
N MET A 154 -12.18 14.65 3.69
CA MET A 154 -13.15 13.57 3.62
C MET A 154 -13.29 12.83 4.95
N THR A 155 -14.54 12.41 5.21
CA THR A 155 -14.89 11.52 6.33
C THR A 155 -15.58 10.28 5.81
N ALA A 156 -15.74 9.26 6.63
CA ALA A 156 -16.50 8.06 6.30
C ALA A 156 -17.96 8.36 5.88
N PHE A 157 -18.47 9.57 6.22
CA PHE A 157 -19.83 10.01 5.90
C PHE A 157 -19.92 10.82 4.61
N THR A 158 -18.80 11.37 4.13
CA THR A 158 -18.77 12.26 2.94
C THR A 158 -18.16 11.59 1.71
N VAL A 159 -17.51 10.42 1.85
CA VAL A 159 -17.06 9.62 0.69
C VAL A 159 -18.24 9.11 -0.13
N PRO A 160 -18.07 8.82 -1.43
CA PRO A 160 -19.09 8.15 -2.23
C PRO A 160 -19.60 6.88 -1.56
N ARG A 161 -20.85 6.53 -1.74
CA ARG A 161 -21.45 5.33 -1.11
C ARG A 161 -21.14 4.04 -1.86
N GLU A 162 -20.88 4.15 -3.15
CA GLU A 162 -20.54 3.04 -4.05
C GLU A 162 -19.07 3.09 -4.44
N ALA A 163 -18.54 1.95 -4.89
CA ALA A 163 -17.16 1.87 -5.37
C ALA A 163 -16.90 2.90 -6.49
N PHE A 164 -15.79 3.59 -6.40
CA PHE A 164 -15.44 4.67 -7.31
C PHE A 164 -14.00 4.59 -7.80
N GLU A 165 -13.78 5.10 -9.01
CA GLU A 165 -12.48 5.08 -9.66
C GLU A 165 -11.53 6.14 -9.10
N VAL A 166 -10.26 5.75 -8.98
CA VAL A 166 -9.15 6.63 -8.59
C VAL A 166 -7.96 6.38 -9.52
N GLU A 167 -6.98 7.27 -9.49
CA GLU A 167 -5.81 7.12 -10.35
C GLU A 167 -4.61 6.48 -9.65
N CYS A 168 -4.62 6.41 -8.32
CA CYS A 168 -3.65 5.69 -7.52
C CYS A 168 -4.29 5.21 -6.22
N ILE A 169 -3.98 4.00 -5.80
CA ILE A 169 -4.33 3.45 -4.49
C ILE A 169 -3.03 3.28 -3.70
N VAL A 170 -3.04 3.63 -2.42
CA VAL A 170 -1.89 3.36 -1.54
C VAL A 170 -1.90 1.91 -1.08
N GLY A 171 -0.72 1.37 -0.81
CA GLY A 171 -0.52 -0.05 -0.56
C GLY A 171 -0.99 -0.58 0.80
N ASN A 172 -1.71 0.20 1.63
CA ASN A 172 -2.06 -0.21 2.99
C ASN A 172 -3.10 -1.33 3.08
N CYS A 173 -4.02 -1.42 2.12
CA CYS A 173 -4.95 -2.55 1.97
C CYS A 173 -5.51 -2.56 0.55
N VAL A 174 -4.95 -3.41 -0.29
CA VAL A 174 -5.29 -3.48 -1.72
C VAL A 174 -5.48 -4.93 -2.15
N LEU A 175 -6.61 -5.23 -2.77
CA LEU A 175 -6.89 -6.51 -3.39
C LEU A 175 -6.45 -6.50 -4.86
N ILE A 176 -5.58 -7.43 -5.21
CA ILE A 176 -4.97 -7.59 -6.54
C ILE A 176 -5.34 -8.99 -7.04
N SER A 177 -5.84 -9.14 -8.25
CA SER A 177 -6.09 -10.45 -8.82
C SER A 177 -4.78 -11.15 -9.19
N ALA A 178 -4.76 -12.48 -9.12
CA ALA A 178 -3.62 -13.27 -9.59
C ALA A 178 -3.34 -13.05 -11.09
N GLU A 179 -4.36 -12.70 -11.87
CA GLU A 179 -4.22 -12.33 -13.28
C GLU A 179 -3.41 -11.04 -13.44
N ALA A 180 -3.69 -10.01 -12.65
CA ALA A 180 -2.94 -8.76 -12.65
C ALA A 180 -1.46 -8.98 -12.28
N VAL A 181 -1.19 -9.85 -11.31
CA VAL A 181 0.18 -10.22 -10.93
C VAL A 181 0.89 -10.95 -12.06
N ARG A 182 0.21 -11.88 -12.75
CA ARG A 182 0.82 -12.58 -13.91
C ARG A 182 1.09 -11.65 -15.09
N GLU A 183 0.20 -10.70 -15.35
CA GLU A 183 0.33 -9.74 -16.46
C GLU A 183 1.36 -8.65 -16.18
N CYS A 184 1.32 -8.06 -15.00
CA CYS A 184 2.12 -6.87 -14.66
C CYS A 184 3.32 -7.14 -13.74
N GLY A 185 3.48 -8.37 -13.23
CA GLY A 185 4.51 -8.69 -12.24
C GLY A 185 4.20 -8.13 -10.85
N VAL A 186 5.24 -7.94 -10.05
CA VAL A 186 5.19 -7.47 -8.66
C VAL A 186 5.81 -6.08 -8.52
N LEU A 187 5.92 -5.53 -7.31
CA LEU A 187 6.49 -4.21 -7.05
C LEU A 187 7.96 -4.13 -7.53
N ASP A 188 8.38 -2.95 -7.98
CA ASP A 188 9.77 -2.69 -8.37
C ASP A 188 10.64 -2.40 -7.12
N GLU A 189 11.05 -3.46 -6.44
CA GLU A 189 11.83 -3.40 -5.22
C GLU A 189 13.23 -2.82 -5.41
N LYS A 190 13.77 -2.87 -6.63
CA LYS A 190 15.11 -2.33 -6.93
C LYS A 190 15.12 -0.81 -6.98
N ARG A 191 14.13 -0.21 -7.65
CA ARG A 191 14.04 1.24 -7.77
C ARG A 191 13.26 1.88 -6.62
N PHE A 192 12.32 1.14 -6.01
CA PHE A 192 11.44 1.62 -4.95
C PHE A 192 11.39 0.64 -3.77
N PRO A 193 12.52 0.37 -3.09
CA PRO A 193 12.56 -0.58 -1.98
C PRO A 193 11.68 -0.15 -0.80
N HIS A 194 11.57 1.17 -0.56
CA HIS A 194 10.73 1.74 0.50
C HIS A 194 10.11 3.06 0.03
N GLY A 195 8.78 3.16 0.16
CA GLY A 195 7.98 4.30 -0.30
C GLY A 195 7.86 4.43 -1.83
N TRP A 196 6.69 4.82 -2.29
CA TRP A 196 6.30 5.03 -3.69
C TRP A 196 6.31 3.77 -4.59
N GLY A 197 6.68 2.61 -4.08
CA GLY A 197 6.64 1.35 -4.85
C GLY A 197 5.21 0.95 -5.22
N ASP A 198 4.28 1.16 -4.31
CA ASP A 198 2.84 1.01 -4.49
C ASP A 198 2.30 1.94 -5.58
N ALA A 199 2.60 3.24 -5.51
CA ALA A 199 2.16 4.21 -6.51
C ALA A 199 2.71 3.90 -7.92
N GLN A 200 3.98 3.49 -8.01
CA GLN A 200 4.58 3.05 -9.28
C GLN A 200 3.89 1.79 -9.81
N TYR A 201 3.58 0.83 -8.93
CA TYR A 201 2.91 -0.40 -9.31
C TYR A 201 1.48 -0.11 -9.81
N MET A 202 0.72 0.75 -9.11
CA MET A 202 -0.61 1.19 -9.56
C MET A 202 -0.56 1.88 -10.92
N ALA A 203 0.43 2.74 -11.17
CA ALA A 203 0.60 3.38 -12.48
C ALA A 203 0.87 2.36 -13.60
N ARG A 204 1.63 1.30 -13.31
CA ARG A 204 1.91 0.20 -14.25
C ARG A 204 0.66 -0.63 -14.53
N LEU A 205 -0.13 -0.97 -13.52
CA LEU A 205 -1.41 -1.66 -13.64
C LEU A 205 -2.40 -0.87 -14.50
N ARG A 206 -2.55 0.46 -14.24
CA ARG A 206 -3.41 1.31 -15.06
C ARG A 206 -3.00 1.34 -16.53
N LYS A 207 -1.70 1.41 -16.81
CA LYS A 207 -1.17 1.37 -18.19
C LYS A 207 -1.43 0.05 -18.90
N ALA A 208 -1.57 -1.03 -18.16
CA ALA A 208 -1.99 -2.35 -18.67
C ALA A 208 -3.52 -2.47 -18.78
N GLY A 209 -4.29 -1.41 -18.52
CA GLY A 209 -5.74 -1.38 -18.66
C GLY A 209 -6.51 -1.90 -17.44
N TRP A 210 -5.86 -1.95 -16.26
CA TRP A 210 -6.54 -2.24 -15.01
C TRP A 210 -7.17 -0.98 -14.42
N THR A 211 -8.45 -1.07 -14.02
CA THR A 211 -9.15 0.01 -13.32
C THR A 211 -8.82 -0.04 -11.84
N LEU A 212 -8.53 1.11 -11.23
CA LEU A 212 -8.30 1.22 -9.81
C LEU A 212 -9.56 1.74 -9.12
N LEU A 213 -10.12 0.96 -8.19
CA LEU A 213 -11.36 1.27 -7.47
C LEU A 213 -11.07 1.37 -5.97
N VAL A 214 -11.78 2.26 -5.30
CA VAL A 214 -11.91 2.23 -3.83
C VAL A 214 -13.30 1.72 -3.48
N GLU A 215 -13.37 0.69 -2.63
CA GLU A 215 -14.62 0.21 -2.04
C GLU A 215 -14.86 0.92 -0.70
N PRO A 216 -15.76 1.90 -0.64
CA PRO A 216 -15.92 2.75 0.53
C PRO A 216 -16.56 2.05 1.74
N ARG A 217 -17.14 0.86 1.56
CA ARG A 217 -17.72 0.04 2.63
C ARG A 217 -16.71 -0.99 3.18
N SER A 218 -15.53 -1.07 2.59
CA SER A 218 -14.41 -1.87 3.10
C SER A 218 -13.57 -1.02 4.04
N TYR A 219 -13.90 -1.02 5.34
CA TYR A 219 -13.23 -0.19 6.34
C TYR A 219 -11.97 -0.86 6.88
N VAL A 220 -10.90 -0.08 6.91
CA VAL A 220 -9.62 -0.46 7.53
C VAL A 220 -9.12 0.76 8.32
N TRP A 221 -8.81 0.56 9.60
CA TRP A 221 -8.26 1.62 10.46
C TRP A 221 -6.76 1.46 10.56
N CYS A 222 -6.04 2.53 10.22
CA CYS A 222 -4.60 2.59 10.18
C CYS A 222 -4.04 3.52 11.27
N GLU A 223 -2.84 3.21 11.74
CA GLU A 223 -2.11 4.12 12.62
C GLU A 223 -1.72 5.39 11.84
N PRO A 224 -1.81 6.59 12.46
CA PRO A 224 -1.33 7.81 11.82
C PRO A 224 0.14 7.70 11.42
N ASN A 225 0.50 8.19 10.23
CA ASN A 225 1.89 8.19 9.80
C ASN A 225 2.76 9.06 10.71
N THR A 226 3.89 8.51 11.15
CA THR A 226 4.95 9.31 11.77
C THR A 226 5.81 9.93 10.67
N TYR A 227 5.84 11.25 10.60
CA TYR A 227 6.63 11.95 9.60
C TYR A 227 8.05 12.23 10.12
N PRO A 228 9.09 12.06 9.27
CA PRO A 228 10.44 12.46 9.63
C PRO A 228 10.52 13.98 9.84
N PRO A 229 11.54 14.46 10.55
CA PRO A 229 11.76 15.90 10.73
C PRO A 229 11.73 16.64 9.39
N PRO A 230 11.13 17.84 9.33
CA PRO A 230 11.02 18.60 8.08
C PRO A 230 12.41 18.99 7.55
N LEU A 231 12.57 19.06 6.23
CA LEU A 231 13.87 19.30 5.60
C LEU A 231 14.57 20.56 6.12
N HIS A 232 13.85 21.65 6.38
CA HIS A 232 14.42 22.89 6.88
C HIS A 232 15.08 22.76 8.26
N SER A 233 14.71 21.78 9.08
CA SER A 233 15.32 21.51 10.38
C SER A 233 16.60 20.69 10.29
N LEU A 234 16.93 20.14 9.13
CA LEU A 234 18.11 19.31 8.92
C LEU A 234 19.32 20.16 8.45
N SER A 235 20.54 19.72 8.77
CA SER A 235 21.76 20.33 8.22
C SER A 235 21.83 20.21 6.70
N LEU A 236 22.49 21.14 6.03
CA LEU A 236 22.66 21.14 4.57
C LEU A 236 23.23 19.82 4.06
N LYS A 237 24.23 19.25 4.75
CA LYS A 237 24.83 17.95 4.41
C LYS A 237 23.78 16.82 4.42
N LYS A 238 22.91 16.78 5.44
CA LYS A 238 21.83 15.78 5.51
C LYS A 238 20.80 15.99 4.41
N ARG A 239 20.40 17.24 4.11
CA ARG A 239 19.47 17.54 2.99
C ARG A 239 20.02 17.06 1.66
N LEU A 240 21.29 17.40 1.34
CA LEU A 240 21.93 16.97 0.09
C LEU A 240 22.04 15.43 0.01
N ASN A 241 22.35 14.77 1.13
CA ASN A 241 22.38 13.31 1.15
C ASN A 241 21.00 12.70 0.81
N ILE A 242 19.94 13.16 1.46
CA ILE A 242 18.55 12.71 1.24
C ILE A 242 18.15 12.92 -0.23
N LEU A 243 18.42 14.08 -0.78
CA LEU A 243 17.92 14.45 -2.11
C LEU A 243 18.71 13.80 -3.25
N PHE A 244 20.00 13.52 -3.08
CA PHE A 244 20.85 13.11 -4.20
C PHE A 244 21.60 11.79 -4.01
N ARG A 245 21.82 11.31 -2.78
CA ARG A 245 22.67 10.14 -2.51
C ARG A 245 21.94 8.97 -1.90
N ASP A 246 20.97 9.22 -1.03
CA ASP A 246 20.20 8.18 -0.37
C ASP A 246 19.12 7.64 -1.31
N ASP A 247 19.48 6.63 -2.08
CA ASP A 247 18.58 6.00 -3.05
C ASP A 247 17.39 5.27 -2.39
N LYS A 248 17.41 5.06 -1.06
CA LYS A 248 16.29 4.47 -0.32
C LYS A 248 15.28 5.52 0.16
N ASN A 249 15.67 6.79 0.17
CA ASN A 249 14.82 7.86 0.70
C ASN A 249 13.68 8.20 -0.27
N PRO A 250 12.43 8.31 0.20
CA PRO A 250 11.29 8.70 -0.62
C PRO A 250 11.42 10.07 -1.29
N LEU A 251 12.23 10.98 -0.73
CA LEU A 251 12.46 12.33 -1.26
C LEU A 251 13.61 12.39 -2.29
N ASN A 252 14.30 11.28 -2.56
CA ASN A 252 15.40 11.26 -3.54
C ASN A 252 14.91 11.73 -4.92
N LEU A 253 15.56 12.74 -5.48
CA LEU A 253 15.09 13.42 -6.71
C LEU A 253 15.08 12.50 -7.93
N LYS A 254 16.04 11.57 -8.05
CA LYS A 254 16.04 10.58 -9.13
C LYS A 254 14.82 9.69 -9.06
N ARG A 255 14.48 9.17 -7.87
CA ARG A 255 13.27 8.35 -7.66
C ARG A 255 12.00 9.15 -7.92
N GLN A 256 11.95 10.39 -7.43
CA GLN A 256 10.82 11.30 -7.65
C GLN A 256 10.62 11.65 -9.13
N PHE A 257 11.70 11.77 -9.90
CA PHE A 257 11.61 11.93 -11.34
C PHE A 257 11.06 10.66 -12.02
N VAL A 258 11.63 9.49 -11.71
CA VAL A 258 11.20 8.21 -12.29
C VAL A 258 9.73 7.94 -11.97
N LEU A 259 9.30 8.17 -10.72
CA LEU A 259 7.89 8.01 -10.34
C LEU A 259 6.97 8.85 -11.23
N ARG A 260 7.27 10.14 -11.42
CA ARG A 260 6.46 11.03 -12.27
C ARG A 260 6.49 10.63 -13.73
N TRP A 261 7.68 10.25 -14.21
CA TRP A 261 7.86 9.79 -15.59
C TRP A 261 7.01 8.56 -15.91
N GLU A 262 6.81 7.67 -14.95
CA GLU A 262 6.03 6.46 -15.11
C GLU A 262 4.54 6.65 -14.77
N SER A 263 4.19 7.62 -13.91
CA SER A 263 2.81 7.81 -13.43
C SER A 263 2.01 8.84 -14.22
N ALA A 264 2.67 9.86 -14.77
CA ALA A 264 1.99 10.95 -15.46
C ALA A 264 1.24 10.52 -16.74
N PRO A 265 0.19 11.24 -17.11
CA PRO A 265 -0.58 10.96 -18.33
C PRO A 265 0.23 11.20 -19.61
N SER A 266 1.26 12.04 -19.57
CA SER A 266 2.19 12.27 -20.69
C SER A 266 3.59 12.61 -20.17
N LYS A 267 4.60 12.49 -21.04
CA LYS A 267 5.98 12.84 -20.70
C LYS A 267 6.16 14.34 -20.42
N ILE A 268 5.41 15.18 -21.10
CA ILE A 268 5.38 16.63 -20.86
C ILE A 268 4.81 16.90 -19.46
N ALA A 269 3.70 16.27 -19.10
CA ALA A 269 3.10 16.37 -17.76
C ALA A 269 4.05 15.85 -16.68
N ALA A 270 4.83 14.79 -16.95
CA ALA A 270 5.82 14.27 -16.02
C ALA A 270 6.93 15.30 -15.70
N VAL A 271 7.51 15.92 -16.75
CA VAL A 271 8.54 16.94 -16.59
C VAL A 271 7.99 18.17 -15.87
N ALA A 272 6.82 18.66 -16.29
CA ALA A 272 6.17 19.81 -15.65
C ALA A 272 5.89 19.54 -14.17
N ALA A 273 5.30 18.38 -13.83
CA ALA A 273 5.05 18.00 -12.44
C ALA A 273 6.34 17.87 -11.62
N PHE A 274 7.43 17.37 -12.22
CA PHE A 274 8.71 17.28 -11.54
C PHE A 274 9.30 18.66 -11.23
N LEU A 275 9.22 19.59 -12.16
CA LEU A 275 9.67 20.97 -11.94
C LEU A 275 8.87 21.64 -10.82
N VAL A 276 7.53 21.52 -10.84
CA VAL A 276 6.66 22.02 -9.76
C VAL A 276 7.02 21.38 -8.42
N TYR A 277 7.24 20.06 -8.40
CA TYR A 277 7.69 19.37 -7.20
C TYR A 277 9.02 19.94 -6.67
N CYS A 278 10.00 20.16 -7.53
CA CYS A 278 11.29 20.73 -7.13
C CYS A 278 11.13 22.13 -6.52
N VAL A 279 10.26 22.97 -7.08
CA VAL A 279 9.93 24.30 -6.52
C VAL A 279 9.32 24.15 -5.12
N HIS A 280 8.29 23.32 -4.97
CA HIS A 280 7.67 23.07 -3.65
C HIS A 280 8.66 22.52 -2.63
N LEU A 281 9.53 21.59 -3.06
CA LEU A 281 10.54 21.02 -2.18
C LEU A 281 11.56 22.07 -1.73
N THR A 282 11.98 22.99 -2.61
CA THR A 282 12.88 24.09 -2.30
C THR A 282 12.24 25.06 -1.30
N LEU A 283 10.98 25.44 -1.51
CA LEU A 283 10.23 26.29 -0.58
C LEU A 283 10.12 25.64 0.80
N LYS A 284 9.76 24.35 0.86
CA LYS A 284 9.73 23.59 2.14
C LYS A 284 11.10 23.48 2.81
N ALA A 285 12.15 23.33 2.03
CA ALA A 285 13.53 23.31 2.56
C ALA A 285 13.98 24.69 3.07
N ALA A 286 13.41 25.77 2.58
CA ALA A 286 13.61 27.14 3.05
C ALA A 286 12.70 27.52 4.22
N GLY A 287 11.77 26.64 4.65
CA GLY A 287 10.85 26.88 5.76
C GLY A 287 9.52 27.54 5.40
N PHE A 288 9.24 27.73 4.11
CA PHE A 288 7.92 28.17 3.66
C PHE A 288 6.89 27.02 3.72
N ARG A 289 5.65 27.34 4.12
CA ARG A 289 4.53 26.37 4.17
C ARG A 289 3.84 26.19 2.84
#